data_f73e8e143d03214c44d7b8b31b38d82c
#
_entry.id   f73e8e143d03214c44d7b8b31b38d82c
#
_cell.length_a   1.000
_cell.length_b   1.000
_cell.length_c   1.000
_cell.angle_alpha   90.00
_cell.angle_beta   90.00
_cell.angle_gamma   90.00
#
_symmetry.space_group_name_H-M   'P 1'
#
loop_
_entity.id
_entity.type
_entity.pdbx_description
1 polymer ?
#
loop_
_entity_poly.entity_id
_entity_poly.type
_entity_poly.pdbx_seq_one_letter_code
_entity_poly.pdbx_strand_id
1 'polypeptide(L)'
;MTGYTEEWYALCIPGDVSYATLFPYVSYSEQVELYEKRNVTKPFLVRVDRDLTVEGVPTFETFERYLPVPIAVHLLGYLDGEGNGVSGLEYAYDDVLAQAGDEAVVSCVTTAQGRLLSGSKPDVQIETPGTQQGVQLTLDADIQRLCEGVAALTMERGCIVVMDTQTGEILASVSVPEYDPRNVARSIQADDTSLINRTLSPFSAGSVFKVVLAATAYENGLDWFTHTCTGSVEVAGQTYRCAQGRAHGTVNLREALEQSCNCYFVELGQVLGGSRILQEAEKFGFGQACAVAPGLKSNAGVLPAAESLENVGQLALFSFGQGGLTVTPLQITAMMNTVADGGTYYTPRFVRGVTDDTRQIVTPLQIPEPESVLDADTARILRSMLQSVVEDGIGGDAAPQEQAAGGKTGTAQTGQYTERREELLNYWFSGFYPADTPRYTITVLQDGVLEPEYSSAAIFARVANGLHVMDRAESPQTPESAAKTS
;
A
#
# COMPACT_ATOMS: atom_id res chain seq x y z
N MET A 1 13.18 9.82 4.26
CA MET A 1 12.76 9.79 5.68
C MET A 1 14.00 9.55 6.51
N THR A 2 14.32 10.41 7.42
CA THR A 2 15.28 10.14 8.48
C THR A 2 14.46 9.66 9.65
N GLY A 3 14.33 8.35 9.80
CA GLY A 3 13.54 7.73 10.85
C GLY A 3 14.34 7.37 12.08
N TYR A 4 15.31 8.23 12.46
CA TYR A 4 16.06 8.01 13.67
C TYR A 4 15.60 9.02 14.72
N THR A 5 15.08 8.50 15.82
CA THR A 5 14.92 9.28 17.04
C THR A 5 16.18 9.02 17.88
N GLU A 6 16.90 10.07 18.27
CA GLU A 6 18.01 9.95 19.21
C GLU A 6 17.48 9.40 20.53
N GLU A 7 18.04 8.30 20.97
CA GLU A 7 17.74 7.68 22.25
C GLU A 7 19.01 7.50 23.06
N TRP A 8 18.90 7.72 24.36
CA TRP A 8 20.00 7.56 25.28
C TRP A 8 19.78 6.35 26.17
N TYR A 9 20.82 5.55 26.34
CA TYR A 9 20.83 4.42 27.25
C TYR A 9 21.92 4.60 28.30
N ALA A 10 21.54 4.47 29.55
CA ALA A 10 22.46 4.47 30.67
C ALA A 10 22.92 3.04 31.01
N LEU A 11 24.21 2.85 31.19
CA LEU A 11 24.79 1.60 31.71
C LEU A 11 24.60 1.54 33.23
N CYS A 12 23.69 0.70 33.67
CA CYS A 12 23.48 0.42 35.09
C CYS A 12 24.45 -0.65 35.57
N ILE A 13 25.38 -0.26 36.40
CA ILE A 13 26.31 -1.15 37.08
C ILE A 13 25.78 -1.39 38.50
N PRO A 14 25.30 -2.62 38.84
CA PRO A 14 24.76 -2.92 40.16
C PRO A 14 25.79 -2.65 41.26
N GLY A 15 25.43 -1.82 42.21
CA GLY A 15 26.29 -1.41 43.31
C GLY A 15 27.05 -0.08 43.11
N ASP A 16 27.23 0.38 41.89
CA ASP A 16 27.91 1.64 41.57
C ASP A 16 26.92 2.77 41.27
N VAL A 17 25.78 2.45 40.68
CA VAL A 17 24.73 3.44 40.38
C VAL A 17 23.48 3.17 41.23
N SER A 18 23.03 4.23 41.94
CA SER A 18 21.75 4.18 42.65
C SER A 18 20.59 4.31 41.65
N TYR A 19 19.64 3.40 41.66
CA TYR A 19 18.43 3.50 40.84
C TYR A 19 17.66 4.80 41.05
N ALA A 20 17.68 5.34 42.32
CA ALA A 20 17.05 6.61 42.62
C ALA A 20 17.70 7.79 41.88
N THR A 21 18.96 7.68 41.47
CA THR A 21 19.65 8.70 40.67
C THR A 21 19.11 8.71 39.22
N LEU A 22 18.63 7.60 38.71
CA LEU A 22 18.10 7.47 37.36
C LEU A 22 16.60 7.85 37.26
N PHE A 23 15.84 7.77 38.33
CA PHE A 23 14.40 8.07 38.33
C PHE A 23 13.98 9.39 37.68
N PRO A 24 14.72 10.51 37.85
CA PRO A 24 14.35 11.76 37.17
C PRO A 24 14.48 11.73 35.64
N TYR A 25 15.20 10.75 35.09
CA TYR A 25 15.61 10.68 33.68
C TYR A 25 14.98 9.52 32.94
N VAL A 26 14.07 8.78 33.58
CA VAL A 26 13.43 7.60 33.02
C VAL A 26 11.90 7.76 33.04
N SER A 27 11.23 7.19 32.06
CA SER A 27 9.76 7.13 32.05
C SER A 27 9.23 6.19 33.12
N TYR A 28 7.91 6.19 33.31
CA TYR A 28 7.27 5.28 34.27
C TYR A 28 7.52 3.80 33.93
N SER A 29 7.55 3.45 32.66
CA SER A 29 7.84 2.07 32.21
C SER A 29 9.26 1.64 32.57
N GLU A 30 10.24 2.49 32.33
CA GLU A 30 11.63 2.21 32.70
C GLU A 30 11.85 2.20 34.23
N GLN A 31 11.07 2.99 35.00
CA GLN A 31 11.09 2.89 36.48
C GLN A 31 10.62 1.52 36.95
N VAL A 32 9.59 0.94 36.32
CA VAL A 32 9.13 -0.42 36.60
C VAL A 32 10.21 -1.44 36.24
N GLU A 33 10.85 -1.30 35.09
CA GLU A 33 11.95 -2.15 34.65
C GLU A 33 13.14 -2.10 35.65
N LEU A 34 13.55 -0.91 36.07
CA LEU A 34 14.59 -0.74 37.09
C LEU A 34 14.22 -1.43 38.39
N TYR A 35 12.95 -1.34 38.82
CA TYR A 35 12.49 -2.01 40.03
C TYR A 35 12.52 -3.53 39.88
N GLU A 36 12.15 -4.08 38.76
CA GLU A 36 12.22 -5.53 38.46
C GLU A 36 13.66 -6.01 38.46
N LYS A 37 14.59 -5.22 37.90
CA LYS A 37 16.02 -5.52 37.84
C LYS A 37 16.80 -5.20 39.13
N ARG A 38 16.14 -4.78 40.22
CA ARG A 38 16.82 -4.41 41.49
C ARG A 38 17.70 -5.47 42.14
N ASN A 39 17.48 -6.75 41.80
CA ASN A 39 18.28 -7.87 42.32
C ASN A 39 19.26 -8.46 41.29
N VAL A 40 19.34 -7.84 40.12
CA VAL A 40 20.27 -8.28 39.06
C VAL A 40 21.69 -7.93 39.50
N THR A 41 22.63 -8.83 39.27
CA THR A 41 24.05 -8.66 39.62
C THR A 41 24.93 -8.35 38.43
N LYS A 42 24.39 -8.50 37.19
CA LYS A 42 25.07 -8.18 35.93
C LYS A 42 24.77 -6.75 35.52
N PRO A 43 25.71 -6.06 34.87
CA PRO A 43 25.42 -4.80 34.21
C PRO A 43 24.27 -4.93 33.18
N PHE A 44 23.47 -3.90 33.04
CA PHE A 44 22.38 -3.83 32.06
C PHE A 44 22.18 -2.39 31.61
N LEU A 45 21.53 -2.22 30.48
CA LEU A 45 21.16 -0.91 29.93
C LEU A 45 19.72 -0.56 30.32
N VAL A 46 19.47 0.73 30.52
CA VAL A 46 18.14 1.30 30.69
C VAL A 46 18.04 2.58 29.86
N ARG A 47 16.91 2.79 29.21
CA ARG A 47 16.65 3.99 28.43
C ARG A 47 16.51 5.20 29.37
N VAL A 48 17.09 6.33 28.97
CA VAL A 48 17.06 7.60 29.68
C VAL A 48 16.72 8.75 28.71
N ASP A 49 16.30 9.89 29.24
CA ASP A 49 15.83 11.02 28.44
C ASP A 49 16.96 11.91 27.88
N ARG A 50 18.21 11.68 28.31
CA ARG A 50 19.39 12.49 27.92
C ARG A 50 20.72 11.82 28.26
N ASP A 51 21.80 12.42 27.82
CA ASP A 51 23.16 12.10 28.26
C ASP A 51 23.34 12.41 29.76
N LEU A 52 23.75 11.41 30.54
CA LEU A 52 24.03 11.48 31.98
C LEU A 52 25.51 11.39 32.33
N THR A 53 26.39 11.57 31.35
CA THR A 53 27.85 11.48 31.57
C THR A 53 28.33 12.49 32.61
N VAL A 54 27.72 13.67 32.68
CA VAL A 54 28.04 14.72 33.70
C VAL A 54 27.66 14.26 35.11
N GLU A 55 26.62 13.45 35.23
CA GLU A 55 26.16 12.85 36.48
C GLU A 55 26.98 11.60 36.86
N GLY A 56 27.98 11.25 36.06
CA GLY A 56 28.88 10.12 36.28
C GLY A 56 28.30 8.76 35.91
N VAL A 57 27.20 8.74 35.19
CA VAL A 57 26.61 7.50 34.61
C VAL A 57 27.05 7.38 33.17
N PRO A 58 27.70 6.28 32.76
CA PRO A 58 28.00 6.07 31.37
C PRO A 58 26.72 5.97 30.54
N THR A 59 26.58 6.86 29.54
CA THR A 59 25.47 6.85 28.62
C THR A 59 25.95 6.68 27.19
N PHE A 60 25.09 6.10 26.39
CA PHE A 60 25.33 5.84 24.98
C PHE A 60 24.14 6.37 24.19
N GLU A 61 24.44 7.14 23.18
CA GLU A 61 23.45 7.52 22.18
C GLU A 61 23.20 6.33 21.24
N THR A 62 21.95 6.11 20.96
CA THR A 62 21.50 5.13 19.97
C THR A 62 20.36 5.71 19.17
N PHE A 63 20.03 5.09 18.08
CA PHE A 63 18.96 5.56 17.18
C PHE A 63 17.86 4.53 17.12
N GLU A 64 16.64 4.94 17.44
CA GLU A 64 15.48 4.08 17.24
C GLU A 64 15.23 3.89 15.75
N ARG A 65 15.15 2.63 15.30
CA ARG A 65 14.90 2.28 13.90
C ARG A 65 13.53 2.75 13.42
N TYR A 66 12.55 2.75 14.29
CA TYR A 66 11.18 3.09 13.97
C TYR A 66 10.86 4.52 14.40
N LEU A 67 10.08 5.22 13.56
CA LEU A 67 9.51 6.51 13.95
C LEU A 67 8.61 6.35 15.18
N PRO A 68 8.45 7.40 16.02
CA PRO A 68 7.50 7.40 17.14
C PRO A 68 6.08 7.04 16.71
N VAL A 69 5.67 7.50 15.51
CA VAL A 69 4.48 7.06 14.80
C VAL A 69 4.97 6.37 13.52
N PRO A 70 5.01 5.03 13.50
CA PRO A 70 5.44 4.27 12.32
C PRO A 70 4.55 4.59 11.11
N ILE A 71 5.12 4.50 9.91
CA ILE A 71 4.41 4.68 8.64
C ILE A 71 4.72 3.50 7.72
N ALA A 72 3.82 3.20 6.81
CA ALA A 72 3.97 2.15 5.79
C ALA A 72 4.43 0.80 6.37
N VAL A 73 3.97 0.45 7.58
CA VAL A 73 4.50 -0.68 8.37
C VAL A 73 4.51 -2.01 7.63
N HIS A 74 3.51 -2.26 6.78
CA HIS A 74 3.42 -3.50 6.00
C HIS A 74 4.42 -3.56 4.85
N LEU A 75 4.81 -2.41 4.28
CA LEU A 75 5.82 -2.33 3.23
C LEU A 75 7.22 -2.33 3.83
N LEU A 76 7.44 -1.52 4.87
CA LEU A 76 8.74 -1.45 5.55
C LEU A 76 9.07 -2.76 6.25
N GLY A 77 8.12 -3.34 6.96
CA GLY A 77 8.33 -4.57 7.71
C GLY A 77 8.83 -4.32 9.13
N TYR A 78 9.49 -5.32 9.70
CA TYR A 78 9.98 -5.27 11.08
C TYR A 78 11.26 -6.11 11.26
N LEU A 79 11.96 -5.83 12.36
CA LEU A 79 13.16 -6.53 12.81
C LEU A 79 12.81 -7.53 13.91
N ASP A 80 13.64 -8.57 14.06
CA ASP A 80 13.61 -9.44 15.22
C ASP A 80 14.30 -8.80 16.45
N GLY A 81 14.36 -9.54 17.56
CA GLY A 81 15.02 -9.06 18.78
C GLY A 81 16.55 -8.94 18.68
N GLU A 82 17.15 -9.44 17.62
CA GLU A 82 18.59 -9.36 17.33
C GLU A 82 18.92 -8.27 16.31
N GLY A 83 17.88 -7.59 15.77
CA GLY A 83 18.03 -6.50 14.81
C GLY A 83 18.05 -6.94 13.35
N ASN A 84 17.74 -8.21 13.04
CA ASN A 84 17.69 -8.70 11.66
C ASN A 84 16.32 -8.43 11.03
N GLY A 85 16.30 -8.12 9.75
CA GLY A 85 15.07 -7.91 8.99
C GLY A 85 14.26 -9.21 8.82
N VAL A 86 12.99 -9.20 9.24
CA VAL A 86 12.10 -10.39 9.19
C VAL A 86 11.09 -10.30 8.05
N SER A 87 10.63 -9.11 7.71
CA SER A 87 9.62 -8.91 6.68
C SER A 87 9.82 -7.60 5.93
N GLY A 88 9.10 -7.43 4.81
CA GLY A 88 9.09 -6.19 4.04
C GLY A 88 10.45 -5.78 3.50
N LEU A 89 10.67 -4.47 3.42
CA LEU A 89 11.92 -3.90 2.95
C LEU A 89 13.07 -4.09 3.95
N GLU A 90 12.77 -4.17 5.25
CA GLU A 90 13.77 -4.52 6.28
C GLU A 90 14.41 -5.88 5.97
N TYR A 91 13.60 -6.89 5.62
CA TYR A 91 14.11 -8.19 5.19
C TYR A 91 14.86 -8.11 3.84
N ALA A 92 14.27 -7.41 2.86
CA ALA A 92 14.82 -7.37 1.50
C ALA A 92 16.17 -6.66 1.40
N TYR A 93 16.46 -5.74 2.30
CA TYR A 93 17.69 -4.95 2.36
C TYR A 93 18.45 -5.13 3.67
N ASP A 94 18.25 -6.25 4.36
CA ASP A 94 18.89 -6.51 5.65
C ASP A 94 20.43 -6.37 5.59
N ASP A 95 21.07 -6.96 4.57
CA ASP A 95 22.52 -6.84 4.35
C ASP A 95 23.02 -5.38 4.21
N VAL A 96 22.17 -4.49 3.68
CA VAL A 96 22.48 -3.06 3.49
C VAL A 96 22.22 -2.29 4.77
N LEU A 97 21.09 -2.55 5.40
CA LEU A 97 20.56 -1.78 6.51
C LEU A 97 21.18 -2.19 7.87
N ALA A 98 21.57 -3.46 8.03
CA ALA A 98 22.28 -3.94 9.22
C ALA A 98 23.63 -3.27 9.41
N GLN A 99 24.24 -2.76 8.33
CA GLN A 99 25.54 -2.06 8.36
C GLN A 99 25.38 -0.54 8.61
N ALA A 100 24.16 -0.04 8.76
CA ALA A 100 23.86 1.39 8.76
C ALA A 100 23.89 2.06 10.12
N GLY A 101 24.51 1.48 11.14
CA GLY A 101 24.59 2.07 12.48
C GLY A 101 25.94 1.87 13.15
N ASP A 102 26.27 2.76 14.08
CA ASP A 102 27.41 2.54 14.98
C ASP A 102 27.06 1.41 15.95
N GLU A 103 27.95 0.45 16.12
CA GLU A 103 27.81 -0.57 17.14
C GLU A 103 28.64 -0.19 18.37
N ALA A 104 28.01 -0.06 19.52
CA ALA A 104 28.67 0.16 20.80
C ALA A 104 28.80 -1.14 21.56
N VAL A 105 30.03 -1.71 21.59
CA VAL A 105 30.34 -2.90 22.37
C VAL A 105 30.85 -2.50 23.74
N VAL A 106 30.05 -2.77 24.77
CA VAL A 106 30.41 -2.53 26.17
C VAL A 106 30.91 -3.82 26.80
N SER A 107 32.20 -3.93 27.01
CA SER A 107 32.86 -5.07 27.64
C SER A 107 33.07 -4.85 29.12
N CYS A 108 32.56 -5.75 29.95
CA CYS A 108 32.75 -5.69 31.40
C CYS A 108 33.48 -6.94 31.91
N VAL A 109 34.51 -6.74 32.75
CA VAL A 109 35.18 -7.86 33.42
C VAL A 109 34.37 -8.27 34.64
N THR A 110 33.88 -9.51 34.65
CA THR A 110 33.04 -10.05 35.74
C THR A 110 33.69 -11.23 36.44
N THR A 111 33.30 -11.46 37.69
CA THR A 111 33.61 -12.69 38.42
C THR A 111 32.88 -13.88 37.80
N ALA A 112 33.23 -15.10 38.19
CA ALA A 112 32.53 -16.33 37.77
C ALA A 112 31.01 -16.32 38.13
N GLN A 113 30.57 -15.48 39.08
CA GLN A 113 29.19 -15.30 39.48
C GLN A 113 28.50 -14.14 38.70
N GLY A 114 29.19 -13.54 37.73
CA GLY A 114 28.64 -12.46 36.90
C GLY A 114 28.64 -11.06 37.54
N ARG A 115 29.29 -10.88 38.71
CA ARG A 115 29.46 -9.55 39.33
C ARG A 115 30.64 -8.82 38.71
N LEU A 116 30.50 -7.50 38.52
CA LEU A 116 31.57 -6.67 38.05
C LEU A 116 32.80 -6.79 38.97
N LEU A 117 33.99 -6.90 38.40
CA LEU A 117 35.23 -6.99 39.20
C LEU A 117 35.50 -5.58 39.76
N SER A 118 35.63 -5.49 41.09
CA SER A 118 35.87 -4.21 41.78
C SER A 118 37.13 -3.51 41.22
N GLY A 119 36.98 -2.28 40.80
CA GLY A 119 38.04 -1.47 40.24
C GLY A 119 38.27 -1.64 38.70
N SER A 120 37.56 -2.54 38.05
CA SER A 120 37.53 -2.58 36.57
C SER A 120 36.53 -1.55 36.05
N LYS A 121 36.96 -0.77 35.03
CA LYS A 121 36.03 0.10 34.28
C LYS A 121 35.48 -0.67 33.08
N PRO A 122 34.24 -0.43 32.69
CA PRO A 122 33.76 -0.92 31.40
C PRO A 122 34.66 -0.42 30.27
N ASP A 123 34.98 -1.30 29.35
CA ASP A 123 35.65 -0.94 28.10
C ASP A 123 34.57 -0.74 27.04
N VAL A 124 34.52 0.44 26.46
CA VAL A 124 33.54 0.83 25.45
C VAL A 124 34.25 0.99 24.13
N GLN A 125 33.92 0.15 23.18
CA GLN A 125 34.41 0.24 21.82
C GLN A 125 33.22 0.61 20.92
N ILE A 126 33.35 1.72 20.20
CA ILE A 126 32.36 2.14 19.18
C ILE A 126 32.98 1.75 17.86
N GLU A 127 32.33 0.80 17.19
CA GLU A 127 32.69 0.41 15.83
C GLU A 127 31.76 1.15 14.88
N THR A 128 32.31 2.12 14.16
CA THR A 128 31.60 2.81 13.09
C THR A 128 31.83 2.04 11.80
N PRO A 129 30.79 1.46 11.18
CA PRO A 129 30.95 0.83 9.87
C PRO A 129 31.50 1.83 8.86
N GLY A 130 32.37 1.35 7.96
CA GLY A 130 33.08 2.22 7.03
C GLY A 130 32.22 2.98 6.01
N THR A 131 30.96 2.59 5.85
CA THR A 131 29.96 3.26 4.99
C THR A 131 28.57 3.06 5.55
N GLN A 132 27.90 4.15 5.92
CA GLN A 132 26.49 4.11 6.25
C GLN A 132 25.67 4.11 4.95
N GLN A 133 24.92 3.06 4.71
CA GLN A 133 24.06 2.94 3.54
C GLN A 133 22.57 3.01 3.95
N GLY A 134 21.76 3.50 3.04
CA GLY A 134 20.32 3.56 3.19
C GLY A 134 19.59 3.10 1.94
N VAL A 135 18.28 3.02 2.00
CA VAL A 135 17.42 2.70 0.85
C VAL A 135 16.48 3.86 0.61
N GLN A 136 16.58 4.46 -0.57
CA GLN A 136 15.66 5.52 -0.98
C GLN A 136 14.41 4.92 -1.61
N LEU A 137 13.26 5.20 -0.98
CA LEU A 137 11.96 4.76 -1.45
C LEU A 137 11.34 5.77 -2.41
N THR A 138 10.33 5.30 -3.16
CA THR A 138 9.47 6.16 -3.96
C THR A 138 8.34 6.79 -3.14
N LEU A 139 8.05 6.23 -1.96
CA LEU A 139 7.02 6.75 -1.07
C LEU A 139 7.25 8.23 -0.75
N ASP A 140 6.19 9.00 -0.86
CA ASP A 140 6.10 10.35 -0.32
C ASP A 140 5.54 10.28 1.10
N ALA A 141 6.27 10.80 2.09
CA ALA A 141 5.90 10.66 3.49
C ALA A 141 4.60 11.38 3.84
N ASP A 142 4.31 12.50 3.19
CA ASP A 142 3.14 13.30 3.48
C ASP A 142 1.90 12.69 2.79
N ILE A 143 2.05 12.17 1.56
CA ILE A 143 1.00 11.40 0.88
C ILE A 143 0.71 10.09 1.63
N GLN A 144 1.74 9.40 2.13
CA GLN A 144 1.56 8.18 2.93
C GLN A 144 0.75 8.47 4.20
N ARG A 145 1.13 9.52 4.97
CA ARG A 145 0.40 9.93 6.18
C ARG A 145 -1.02 10.37 5.90
N LEU A 146 -1.25 11.10 4.80
CA LEU A 146 -2.59 11.45 4.35
C LEU A 146 -3.43 10.18 4.16
N CYS A 147 -2.92 9.20 3.44
CA CYS A 147 -3.63 7.96 3.15
C CYS A 147 -3.87 7.12 4.40
N GLU A 148 -2.89 7.02 5.31
CA GLU A 148 -3.03 6.35 6.61
C GLU A 148 -4.10 7.03 7.48
N GLY A 149 -4.08 8.37 7.54
CA GLY A 149 -5.08 9.13 8.28
C GLY A 149 -6.49 8.95 7.72
N VAL A 150 -6.64 8.92 6.38
CA VAL A 150 -7.93 8.63 5.73
C VAL A 150 -8.36 7.20 6.03
N ALA A 151 -7.47 6.20 5.89
CA ALA A 151 -7.78 4.81 6.15
C ALA A 151 -8.21 4.57 7.61
N ALA A 152 -7.49 5.13 8.57
CA ALA A 152 -7.81 5.00 10.00
C ALA A 152 -9.19 5.56 10.39
N LEU A 153 -9.67 6.56 9.65
CA LEU A 153 -10.99 7.18 9.88
C LEU A 153 -12.14 6.52 9.13
N THR A 154 -11.87 5.71 8.12
CA THR A 154 -12.91 5.30 7.15
C THR A 154 -12.94 3.81 6.85
N MET A 155 -11.95 3.04 7.27
CA MET A 155 -11.81 1.63 6.92
C MET A 155 -11.51 0.78 8.15
N GLU A 156 -12.21 -0.34 8.29
CA GLU A 156 -11.84 -1.36 9.28
C GLU A 156 -10.74 -2.29 8.73
N ARG A 157 -10.87 -2.68 7.46
CA ARG A 157 -9.97 -3.61 6.79
C ARG A 157 -9.90 -3.32 5.30
N GLY A 158 -8.67 -3.16 4.78
CA GLY A 158 -8.48 -2.85 3.38
C GLY A 158 -7.12 -2.26 3.06
N CYS A 159 -7.04 -1.54 1.94
CA CYS A 159 -5.82 -0.86 1.54
C CYS A 159 -6.09 0.35 0.66
N ILE A 160 -5.10 1.26 0.61
CA ILE A 160 -5.03 2.39 -0.32
C ILE A 160 -3.66 2.35 -0.99
N VAL A 161 -3.65 2.45 -2.32
CA VAL A 161 -2.43 2.57 -3.13
C VAL A 161 -2.53 3.87 -3.92
N VAL A 162 -1.47 4.69 -3.88
CA VAL A 162 -1.32 5.87 -4.72
C VAL A 162 -0.08 5.71 -5.58
N MET A 163 -0.23 5.88 -6.89
CA MET A 163 0.84 5.75 -7.89
C MET A 163 0.94 7.04 -8.70
N ASP A 164 2.16 7.50 -8.94
CA ASP A 164 2.44 8.59 -9.86
C ASP A 164 2.19 8.11 -11.30
N THR A 165 1.38 8.86 -12.04
CA THR A 165 0.89 8.44 -13.34
C THR A 165 1.99 8.34 -14.39
N GLN A 166 2.99 9.21 -14.32
CA GLN A 166 4.03 9.33 -15.36
C GLN A 166 5.28 8.50 -15.09
N THR A 167 5.48 8.03 -13.86
CA THR A 167 6.72 7.36 -13.48
C THR A 167 6.53 5.93 -13.00
N GLY A 168 5.31 5.54 -12.64
CA GLY A 168 5.05 4.25 -12.02
C GLY A 168 5.52 4.13 -10.57
N GLU A 169 5.95 5.24 -9.96
CA GLU A 169 6.36 5.26 -8.57
C GLU A 169 5.16 5.12 -7.64
N ILE A 170 5.24 4.22 -6.68
CA ILE A 170 4.26 4.12 -5.62
C ILE A 170 4.56 5.20 -4.59
N LEU A 171 3.65 6.16 -4.46
CA LEU A 171 3.76 7.29 -3.55
C LEU A 171 3.20 6.98 -2.16
N ALA A 172 2.18 6.10 -2.09
CA ALA A 172 1.64 5.59 -0.84
C ALA A 172 1.19 4.12 -0.98
N SER A 173 1.39 3.35 0.09
CA SER A 173 0.99 1.94 0.20
C SER A 173 0.52 1.68 1.63
N VAL A 174 -0.80 1.75 1.83
CA VAL A 174 -1.46 1.60 3.13
C VAL A 174 -2.20 0.28 3.19
N SER A 175 -2.05 -0.46 4.28
CA SER A 175 -2.82 -1.66 4.58
C SER A 175 -3.36 -1.57 6.00
N VAL A 176 -4.65 -1.83 6.20
CA VAL A 176 -5.31 -1.81 7.51
C VAL A 176 -6.01 -3.14 7.79
N PRO A 177 -6.08 -3.57 9.07
CA PRO A 177 -5.51 -2.93 10.25
C PRO A 177 -3.98 -2.94 10.25
N GLU A 178 -3.39 -1.92 10.89
CA GLU A 178 -1.94 -1.83 11.08
C GLU A 178 -1.49 -2.64 12.31
N TYR A 179 -0.21 -2.96 12.36
CA TYR A 179 0.44 -3.57 13.52
C TYR A 179 1.55 -2.67 14.04
N ASP A 180 1.92 -2.81 15.32
CA ASP A 180 3.10 -2.14 15.86
C ASP A 180 4.36 -2.96 15.54
N PRO A 181 5.29 -2.44 14.70
CA PRO A 181 6.50 -3.16 14.33
C PRO A 181 7.45 -3.43 15.51
N ARG A 182 7.26 -2.71 16.64
CA ARG A 182 8.01 -2.92 17.89
C ARG A 182 7.43 -4.04 18.76
N ASN A 183 6.17 -4.47 18.48
CA ASN A 183 5.48 -5.50 19.27
C ASN A 183 4.61 -6.40 18.40
N VAL A 184 5.23 -7.02 17.40
CA VAL A 184 4.56 -7.92 16.43
C VAL A 184 3.94 -9.14 17.11
N ALA A 185 4.50 -9.58 18.24
CA ALA A 185 3.97 -10.71 19.01
C ALA A 185 2.51 -10.52 19.43
N ARG A 186 2.07 -9.27 19.67
CA ARG A 186 0.69 -8.94 19.97
C ARG A 186 -0.24 -9.25 18.81
N SER A 187 0.14 -8.87 17.59
CA SER A 187 -0.65 -9.13 16.38
C SER A 187 -0.70 -10.61 16.02
N ILE A 188 0.40 -11.34 16.22
CA ILE A 188 0.42 -12.81 16.05
C ILE A 188 -0.57 -13.49 17.01
N GLN A 189 -0.64 -13.01 18.26
CA GLN A 189 -1.54 -13.58 19.26
C GLN A 189 -3.00 -13.19 19.03
N ALA A 190 -3.25 -12.02 18.46
CA ALA A 190 -4.61 -11.52 18.20
C ALA A 190 -5.29 -12.25 17.04
N ASP A 191 -4.53 -12.82 16.11
CA ASP A 191 -5.02 -13.50 14.89
C ASP A 191 -6.04 -12.62 14.10
N ASP A 192 -5.75 -11.30 14.06
CA ASP A 192 -6.64 -10.26 13.54
C ASP A 192 -6.36 -9.87 12.08
N THR A 193 -5.51 -10.64 11.40
CA THR A 193 -5.07 -10.39 10.02
C THR A 193 -4.28 -9.07 9.82
N SER A 194 -3.83 -8.41 10.91
CA SER A 194 -3.09 -7.15 10.85
C SER A 194 -1.70 -7.27 10.21
N LEU A 195 -1.15 -8.48 10.12
CA LEU A 195 0.14 -8.73 9.47
C LEU A 195 0.06 -8.86 7.94
N ILE A 196 -1.15 -8.90 7.38
CA ILE A 196 -1.33 -9.06 5.93
C ILE A 196 -1.07 -7.74 5.21
N ASN A 197 -0.07 -7.72 4.33
CA ASN A 197 0.09 -6.62 3.38
C ASN A 197 -0.95 -6.75 2.25
N ARG A 198 -2.08 -6.06 2.38
CA ARG A 198 -3.18 -6.14 1.43
C ARG A 198 -2.86 -5.54 0.08
N THR A 199 -1.95 -4.57 0.02
CA THR A 199 -1.58 -3.96 -1.26
C THR A 199 -0.91 -4.95 -2.21
N LEU A 200 -0.26 -5.97 -1.66
CA LEU A 200 0.47 -7.02 -2.38
C LEU A 200 -0.26 -8.38 -2.39
N SER A 201 -1.38 -8.51 -1.70
CA SER A 201 -2.16 -9.74 -1.57
C SER A 201 -3.25 -9.85 -2.63
N PRO A 202 -3.68 -11.07 -3.02
CA PRO A 202 -4.67 -11.29 -4.07
C PRO A 202 -6.10 -11.26 -3.52
N PHE A 203 -6.99 -10.61 -4.27
CA PHE A 203 -8.42 -10.48 -3.97
C PHE A 203 -9.27 -10.69 -5.23
N SER A 204 -10.54 -11.06 -5.06
CA SER A 204 -11.50 -11.09 -6.16
C SER A 204 -11.70 -9.68 -6.72
N ALA A 205 -11.57 -9.52 -8.06
CA ALA A 205 -11.57 -8.22 -8.72
C ALA A 205 -12.97 -7.57 -8.82
N GLY A 206 -13.96 -8.35 -9.18
CA GLY A 206 -15.29 -7.82 -9.49
C GLY A 206 -15.27 -6.81 -10.64
N SER A 207 -16.18 -5.87 -10.58
CA SER A 207 -16.45 -4.95 -11.70
C SER A 207 -15.32 -3.99 -12.08
N VAL A 208 -14.24 -3.86 -11.30
CA VAL A 208 -13.07 -3.08 -11.74
C VAL A 208 -12.38 -3.73 -12.93
N PHE A 209 -12.48 -5.05 -13.09
CA PHE A 209 -11.96 -5.79 -14.22
C PHE A 209 -12.67 -5.47 -15.56
N LYS A 210 -13.87 -4.89 -15.53
CA LYS A 210 -14.60 -4.46 -16.74
C LYS A 210 -13.83 -3.43 -17.58
N VAL A 211 -12.87 -2.74 -16.99
CA VAL A 211 -11.97 -1.83 -17.73
C VAL A 211 -11.13 -2.62 -18.75
N VAL A 212 -10.67 -3.83 -18.40
CA VAL A 212 -9.95 -4.71 -19.31
C VAL A 212 -10.83 -5.10 -20.51
N LEU A 213 -12.09 -5.47 -20.25
CA LEU A 213 -13.01 -5.82 -21.34
C LEU A 213 -13.33 -4.60 -22.23
N ALA A 214 -13.44 -3.42 -21.65
CA ALA A 214 -13.66 -2.20 -22.39
C ALA A 214 -12.47 -1.87 -23.31
N ALA A 215 -11.24 -2.04 -22.80
CA ALA A 215 -10.02 -1.93 -23.60
C ALA A 215 -10.01 -2.97 -24.72
N THR A 216 -10.25 -4.25 -24.39
CA THR A 216 -10.32 -5.34 -25.38
C THR A 216 -11.35 -5.06 -26.48
N ALA A 217 -12.51 -4.51 -26.13
CA ALA A 217 -13.55 -4.19 -27.09
C ALA A 217 -13.10 -3.10 -28.11
N TYR A 218 -12.49 -2.03 -27.62
CA TYR A 218 -11.97 -0.97 -28.47
C TYR A 218 -10.83 -1.44 -29.37
N GLU A 219 -9.84 -2.14 -28.82
CA GLU A 219 -8.70 -2.69 -29.57
C GLU A 219 -9.14 -3.72 -30.65
N ASN A 220 -10.34 -4.29 -30.51
CA ASN A 220 -10.90 -5.24 -31.48
C ASN A 220 -12.07 -4.68 -32.32
N GLY A 221 -12.30 -3.35 -32.30
CA GLY A 221 -13.31 -2.70 -33.13
C GLY A 221 -14.75 -3.08 -32.79
N LEU A 222 -15.03 -3.35 -31.51
CA LEU A 222 -16.36 -3.67 -30.97
C LEU A 222 -16.99 -2.50 -30.21
N ASP A 223 -16.54 -1.27 -30.45
CA ASP A 223 -17.07 -0.03 -29.88
C ASP A 223 -18.54 0.23 -30.22
N TRP A 224 -19.03 -0.34 -31.32
CA TRP A 224 -20.44 -0.30 -31.77
C TRP A 224 -21.36 -1.27 -31.02
N PHE A 225 -20.82 -2.21 -30.23
CA PHE A 225 -21.64 -3.24 -29.57
C PHE A 225 -22.63 -2.61 -28.58
N THR A 226 -23.89 -3.06 -28.65
CA THR A 226 -24.96 -2.66 -27.74
C THR A 226 -25.70 -3.90 -27.23
N HIS A 227 -26.29 -3.80 -26.05
CA HIS A 227 -27.09 -4.89 -25.46
C HIS A 227 -28.30 -4.32 -24.74
N THR A 228 -29.45 -5.01 -24.84
CA THR A 228 -30.66 -4.64 -24.09
C THR A 228 -30.70 -5.43 -22.78
N CYS A 229 -30.32 -4.75 -21.69
CA CYS A 229 -30.30 -5.32 -20.35
C CYS A 229 -31.68 -5.29 -19.71
N THR A 230 -32.22 -6.47 -19.40
CA THR A 230 -33.49 -6.65 -18.66
C THR A 230 -33.28 -6.91 -17.16
N GLY A 231 -32.05 -6.75 -16.66
CA GLY A 231 -31.66 -7.03 -15.27
C GLY A 231 -31.03 -8.40 -15.08
N SER A 232 -31.16 -9.29 -16.05
CA SER A 232 -30.52 -10.61 -16.05
C SER A 232 -30.27 -11.09 -17.48
N VAL A 233 -29.30 -12.01 -17.61
CA VAL A 233 -28.96 -12.71 -18.86
C VAL A 233 -28.76 -14.20 -18.55
N GLU A 234 -29.19 -15.07 -19.43
CA GLU A 234 -29.04 -16.51 -19.32
C GLU A 234 -27.94 -17.01 -20.27
N VAL A 235 -26.95 -17.71 -19.72
CA VAL A 235 -25.88 -18.33 -20.49
C VAL A 235 -25.74 -19.78 -20.03
N ALA A 236 -25.87 -20.72 -20.94
CA ALA A 236 -25.77 -22.18 -20.72
C ALA A 236 -26.67 -22.66 -19.52
N GLY A 237 -27.86 -22.14 -19.40
CA GLY A 237 -28.82 -22.51 -18.33
C GLY A 237 -28.52 -21.90 -16.96
N GLN A 238 -27.53 -21.01 -16.87
CA GLN A 238 -27.25 -20.22 -15.67
C GLN A 238 -27.67 -18.77 -15.86
N THR A 239 -28.27 -18.18 -14.81
CA THR A 239 -28.75 -16.80 -14.84
C THR A 239 -27.74 -15.88 -14.13
N TYR A 240 -27.20 -14.91 -14.88
CA TYR A 240 -26.35 -13.84 -14.36
C TYR A 240 -27.19 -12.57 -14.20
N ARG A 241 -26.99 -11.84 -13.11
CA ARG A 241 -27.84 -10.68 -12.76
C ARG A 241 -27.00 -9.42 -12.58
N CYS A 242 -27.56 -8.30 -12.96
CA CYS A 242 -27.07 -7.00 -12.50
C CYS A 242 -27.36 -6.82 -11.02
N ALA A 243 -26.68 -5.87 -10.37
CA ALA A 243 -26.89 -5.55 -8.96
C ALA A 243 -28.37 -5.32 -8.69
N GLN A 244 -28.90 -5.98 -7.66
CA GLN A 244 -30.32 -5.94 -7.27
C GLN A 244 -31.30 -6.29 -8.42
N GLY A 245 -30.84 -6.95 -9.49
CA GLY A 245 -31.67 -7.28 -10.65
C GLY A 245 -32.13 -6.09 -11.49
N ARG A 246 -31.45 -4.93 -11.38
CA ARG A 246 -31.80 -3.69 -12.08
C ARG A 246 -31.66 -3.85 -13.59
N ALA A 247 -32.72 -3.54 -14.33
CA ALA A 247 -32.71 -3.43 -15.78
C ALA A 247 -32.16 -2.07 -16.21
N HIS A 248 -31.23 -2.06 -17.19
CA HIS A 248 -30.60 -0.83 -17.65
C HIS A 248 -31.14 -0.39 -19.05
N GLY A 249 -32.00 -1.20 -19.70
CA GLY A 249 -32.44 -0.96 -21.07
C GLY A 249 -31.35 -1.22 -22.09
N THR A 250 -31.45 -0.62 -23.25
CA THR A 250 -30.40 -0.73 -24.28
C THR A 250 -29.26 0.18 -23.94
N VAL A 251 -28.08 -0.40 -23.75
CA VAL A 251 -26.85 0.30 -23.35
C VAL A 251 -25.71 0.01 -24.33
N ASN A 252 -24.90 1.02 -24.58
CA ASN A 252 -23.58 0.91 -25.22
C ASN A 252 -22.48 0.71 -24.19
N LEU A 253 -21.21 0.64 -24.61
CA LEU A 253 -20.07 0.38 -23.73
C LEU A 253 -19.89 1.45 -22.63
N ARG A 254 -20.07 2.76 -22.96
CA ARG A 254 -20.00 3.87 -22.00
C ARG A 254 -21.08 3.71 -20.93
N GLU A 255 -22.33 3.61 -21.33
CA GLU A 255 -23.48 3.46 -20.43
C GLU A 255 -23.38 2.19 -19.59
N ALA A 256 -22.84 1.10 -20.18
CA ALA A 256 -22.59 -0.15 -19.44
C ALA A 256 -21.47 -0.02 -18.38
N LEU A 257 -20.46 0.80 -18.60
CA LEU A 257 -19.44 1.15 -17.59
C LEU A 257 -20.04 2.05 -16.50
N GLU A 258 -20.80 3.10 -16.88
CA GLU A 258 -21.49 4.03 -15.98
C GLU A 258 -22.41 3.31 -15.00
N GLN A 259 -23.21 2.35 -15.50
CA GLN A 259 -24.17 1.58 -14.73
C GLN A 259 -23.57 0.26 -14.18
N SER A 260 -22.32 -0.05 -14.51
CA SER A 260 -21.68 -1.33 -14.19
C SER A 260 -22.52 -2.56 -14.60
N CYS A 261 -23.09 -2.54 -15.80
CA CYS A 261 -24.06 -3.53 -16.29
C CYS A 261 -23.43 -4.92 -16.50
N ASN A 262 -23.70 -5.89 -15.61
CA ASN A 262 -23.17 -7.25 -15.75
C ASN A 262 -23.67 -7.93 -17.04
N CYS A 263 -24.95 -7.79 -17.39
CA CYS A 263 -25.52 -8.42 -18.59
C CYS A 263 -24.81 -8.01 -19.86
N TYR A 264 -24.49 -6.70 -20.00
CA TYR A 264 -23.72 -6.19 -21.14
C TYR A 264 -22.34 -6.86 -21.24
N PHE A 265 -21.59 -6.87 -20.11
CA PHE A 265 -20.23 -7.42 -20.12
C PHE A 265 -20.21 -8.94 -20.30
N VAL A 266 -21.21 -9.67 -19.82
CA VAL A 266 -21.36 -11.11 -20.09
C VAL A 266 -21.51 -11.34 -21.60
N GLU A 267 -22.41 -10.63 -22.28
CA GLU A 267 -22.61 -10.78 -23.72
C GLU A 267 -21.41 -10.29 -24.54
N LEU A 268 -20.84 -9.15 -24.17
CA LEU A 268 -19.61 -8.66 -24.81
C LEU A 268 -18.48 -9.68 -24.71
N GLY A 269 -18.31 -10.32 -23.53
CA GLY A 269 -17.30 -11.35 -23.32
C GLY A 269 -17.50 -12.57 -24.20
N GLN A 270 -18.75 -12.99 -24.43
CA GLN A 270 -19.06 -14.09 -25.38
C GLN A 270 -18.67 -13.71 -26.82
N VAL A 271 -18.83 -12.46 -27.24
CA VAL A 271 -18.42 -11.95 -28.55
C VAL A 271 -16.90 -11.85 -28.69
N LEU A 272 -16.22 -11.34 -27.65
CA LEU A 272 -14.76 -11.19 -27.61
C LEU A 272 -14.04 -12.54 -27.59
N GLY A 273 -14.54 -13.46 -26.75
CA GLY A 273 -13.90 -14.74 -26.46
C GLY A 273 -12.79 -14.65 -25.44
N GLY A 274 -12.59 -15.72 -24.67
CA GLY A 274 -11.68 -15.75 -23.52
C GLY A 274 -10.24 -15.42 -23.86
N SER A 275 -9.73 -15.87 -24.99
CA SER A 275 -8.33 -15.68 -25.39
C SER A 275 -7.96 -14.19 -25.57
N ARG A 276 -8.85 -13.37 -26.17
CA ARG A 276 -8.57 -11.93 -26.34
C ARG A 276 -8.57 -11.18 -25.01
N ILE A 277 -9.53 -11.55 -24.14
CA ILE A 277 -9.61 -10.93 -22.79
C ILE A 277 -8.38 -11.30 -21.95
N LEU A 278 -7.91 -12.55 -22.02
CA LEU A 278 -6.69 -12.98 -21.34
C LEU A 278 -5.46 -12.25 -21.85
N GLN A 279 -5.27 -12.18 -23.16
CA GLN A 279 -4.14 -11.45 -23.77
C GLN A 279 -4.11 -9.99 -23.34
N GLU A 280 -5.27 -9.35 -23.30
CA GLU A 280 -5.36 -7.96 -22.83
C GLU A 280 -5.07 -7.82 -21.33
N ALA A 281 -5.58 -8.74 -20.50
CA ALA A 281 -5.28 -8.78 -19.07
C ALA A 281 -3.76 -8.97 -18.82
N GLU A 282 -3.11 -9.85 -19.57
CA GLU A 282 -1.66 -10.08 -19.46
C GLU A 282 -0.84 -8.83 -19.80
N LYS A 283 -1.25 -8.02 -20.80
CA LYS A 283 -0.60 -6.73 -21.13
C LYS A 283 -0.69 -5.73 -19.98
N PHE A 284 -1.76 -5.75 -19.21
CA PHE A 284 -1.92 -4.95 -17.99
C PHE A 284 -1.19 -5.51 -16.76
N GLY A 285 -0.39 -6.56 -16.91
CA GLY A 285 0.40 -7.17 -15.85
C GLY A 285 -0.37 -8.12 -14.93
N PHE A 286 -1.61 -8.50 -15.27
CA PHE A 286 -2.33 -9.53 -14.50
C PHE A 286 -1.68 -10.90 -14.67
N GLY A 287 -1.74 -11.73 -13.63
CA GLY A 287 -1.10 -13.04 -13.59
C GLY A 287 0.42 -12.99 -13.38
N GLN A 288 1.00 -11.81 -13.19
CA GLN A 288 2.44 -11.60 -12.97
C GLN A 288 2.70 -10.97 -11.60
N ALA A 289 3.72 -11.49 -10.90
CA ALA A 289 4.17 -10.90 -9.64
C ALA A 289 5.04 -9.67 -9.91
N CYS A 290 4.71 -8.55 -9.27
CA CYS A 290 5.52 -7.34 -9.32
C CYS A 290 6.70 -7.46 -8.34
N ALA A 291 7.91 -7.16 -8.78
CA ALA A 291 9.08 -7.06 -7.91
C ALA A 291 8.97 -5.77 -7.06
N VAL A 292 8.94 -5.93 -5.74
CA VAL A 292 8.91 -4.81 -4.78
C VAL A 292 10.32 -4.40 -4.38
N ALA A 293 11.17 -5.41 -4.12
CA ALA A 293 12.57 -5.26 -3.74
C ALA A 293 13.31 -6.59 -4.02
N PRO A 294 14.63 -6.67 -3.86
CA PRO A 294 15.37 -7.93 -3.96
C PRO A 294 14.76 -9.02 -3.07
N GLY A 295 14.34 -10.12 -3.66
CA GLY A 295 13.70 -11.22 -2.93
C GLY A 295 12.25 -10.99 -2.47
N LEU A 296 11.72 -9.78 -2.57
CA LEU A 296 10.35 -9.43 -2.19
C LEU A 296 9.49 -9.14 -3.43
N LYS A 297 8.36 -9.84 -3.55
CA LYS A 297 7.42 -9.70 -4.68
C LYS A 297 5.99 -9.63 -4.17
N SER A 298 5.11 -8.99 -4.96
CA SER A 298 3.67 -9.13 -4.78
C SER A 298 3.21 -10.54 -5.12
N ASN A 299 1.97 -10.89 -4.75
CA ASN A 299 1.32 -12.05 -5.32
C ASN A 299 1.05 -11.81 -6.83
N ALA A 300 1.09 -12.87 -7.63
CA ALA A 300 0.80 -12.79 -9.05
C ALA A 300 -0.71 -12.65 -9.36
N GLY A 301 -1.57 -12.94 -8.38
CA GLY A 301 -2.98 -13.19 -8.66
C GLY A 301 -3.17 -14.50 -9.45
N VAL A 302 -4.39 -14.72 -9.89
CA VAL A 302 -4.75 -15.89 -10.71
C VAL A 302 -5.55 -15.41 -11.91
N LEU A 303 -5.08 -15.72 -13.12
CA LEU A 303 -5.88 -15.69 -14.34
C LEU A 303 -6.42 -17.10 -14.60
N PRO A 304 -7.69 -17.23 -15.08
CA PRO A 304 -8.21 -18.54 -15.47
C PRO A 304 -7.42 -19.11 -16.65
N ALA A 305 -7.25 -20.42 -16.69
CA ALA A 305 -6.62 -21.07 -17.83
C ALA A 305 -7.46 -20.87 -19.12
N ALA A 306 -6.80 -20.69 -20.25
CA ALA A 306 -7.48 -20.44 -21.54
C ALA A 306 -8.51 -21.53 -21.86
N GLU A 307 -8.17 -22.79 -21.60
CA GLU A 307 -9.06 -23.95 -21.82
C GLU A 307 -10.32 -23.89 -20.93
N SER A 308 -10.22 -23.33 -19.73
CA SER A 308 -11.38 -23.18 -18.85
C SER A 308 -12.39 -22.17 -19.39
N LEU A 309 -11.93 -21.19 -20.17
CA LEU A 309 -12.76 -20.17 -20.80
C LEU A 309 -13.44 -20.60 -22.07
N GLU A 310 -13.17 -21.83 -22.58
CA GLU A 310 -14.01 -22.50 -23.59
C GLU A 310 -15.39 -22.84 -23.02
N ASN A 311 -15.49 -22.97 -21.69
CA ASN A 311 -16.78 -23.08 -21.01
C ASN A 311 -17.42 -21.69 -20.93
N VAL A 312 -18.55 -21.53 -21.62
CA VAL A 312 -19.29 -20.26 -21.76
C VAL A 312 -19.73 -19.69 -20.41
N GLY A 313 -19.99 -20.54 -19.39
CA GLY A 313 -20.33 -20.10 -18.03
C GLY A 313 -19.13 -19.54 -17.27
N GLN A 314 -17.94 -20.13 -17.43
CA GLN A 314 -16.70 -19.61 -16.87
C GLN A 314 -16.31 -18.29 -17.55
N LEU A 315 -16.45 -18.22 -18.87
CA LEU A 315 -16.25 -16.98 -19.61
C LEU A 315 -17.21 -15.89 -19.17
N ALA A 316 -18.49 -16.22 -18.93
CA ALA A 316 -19.45 -15.25 -18.42
C ALA A 316 -19.03 -14.67 -17.06
N LEU A 317 -18.57 -15.50 -16.12
CA LEU A 317 -18.06 -15.05 -14.81
C LEU A 317 -16.81 -14.17 -14.97
N PHE A 318 -15.86 -14.61 -15.79
CA PHE A 318 -14.62 -13.87 -16.05
C PHE A 318 -14.91 -12.49 -16.66
N SER A 319 -15.94 -12.38 -17.52
CA SER A 319 -16.32 -11.15 -18.21
C SER A 319 -16.77 -10.00 -17.30
N PHE A 320 -17.09 -10.26 -16.03
CA PHE A 320 -17.38 -9.20 -15.06
C PHE A 320 -16.53 -9.31 -13.78
N GLY A 321 -15.37 -10.00 -13.89
CA GLY A 321 -14.35 -10.03 -12.84
C GLY A 321 -14.63 -11.01 -11.69
N GLN A 322 -15.37 -12.09 -11.99
CA GLN A 322 -15.71 -13.15 -11.05
C GLN A 322 -15.11 -14.51 -11.48
N GLY A 323 -15.45 -15.57 -10.76
CA GLY A 323 -14.95 -16.92 -11.01
C GLY A 323 -13.55 -17.13 -10.44
N GLY A 324 -12.65 -17.73 -11.21
CA GLY A 324 -11.27 -18.04 -10.79
C GLY A 324 -10.29 -16.87 -10.82
N LEU A 325 -10.76 -15.63 -11.06
CA LEU A 325 -9.92 -14.44 -11.15
C LEU A 325 -9.62 -13.88 -9.76
N THR A 326 -8.33 -13.74 -9.45
CA THR A 326 -7.86 -12.91 -8.32
C THR A 326 -6.74 -11.97 -8.76
N VAL A 327 -6.72 -10.78 -8.19
CA VAL A 327 -5.79 -9.70 -8.55
C VAL A 327 -5.29 -9.00 -7.30
N THR A 328 -4.11 -8.40 -7.34
CA THR A 328 -3.65 -7.52 -6.27
C THR A 328 -4.12 -6.09 -6.48
N PRO A 329 -4.33 -5.30 -5.41
CA PRO A 329 -4.58 -3.86 -5.54
C PRO A 329 -3.51 -3.14 -6.37
N LEU A 330 -2.27 -3.59 -6.27
CA LEU A 330 -1.16 -3.07 -7.06
C LEU A 330 -1.38 -3.29 -8.58
N GLN A 331 -1.85 -4.47 -8.99
CA GLN A 331 -2.18 -4.77 -10.40
C GLN A 331 -3.37 -3.92 -10.89
N ILE A 332 -4.39 -3.73 -10.07
CA ILE A 332 -5.52 -2.84 -10.41
C ILE A 332 -5.05 -1.39 -10.57
N THR A 333 -4.14 -0.94 -9.68
CA THR A 333 -3.55 0.40 -9.78
C THR A 333 -2.76 0.55 -11.09
N ALA A 334 -1.91 -0.42 -11.44
CA ALA A 334 -1.12 -0.39 -12.67
C ALA A 334 -2.00 -0.40 -13.94
N MET A 335 -3.05 -1.22 -13.97
CA MET A 335 -4.05 -1.22 -15.06
C MET A 335 -4.71 0.16 -15.21
N MET A 336 -5.20 0.73 -14.10
CA MET A 336 -5.86 2.03 -14.13
C MET A 336 -4.87 3.15 -14.52
N ASN A 337 -3.62 3.05 -14.06
CA ASN A 337 -2.54 3.97 -14.43
C ASN A 337 -2.25 3.95 -15.92
N THR A 338 -2.24 2.77 -16.54
CA THR A 338 -2.07 2.63 -17.99
C THR A 338 -3.12 3.39 -18.77
N VAL A 339 -4.38 3.32 -18.34
CA VAL A 339 -5.45 4.12 -18.95
C VAL A 339 -5.23 5.62 -18.69
N ALA A 340 -4.85 5.99 -17.48
CA ALA A 340 -4.63 7.38 -17.07
C ALA A 340 -3.46 8.03 -17.82
N ASP A 341 -2.36 7.33 -18.06
CA ASP A 341 -1.16 7.84 -18.77
C ASP A 341 -1.26 7.78 -20.31
N GLY A 342 -2.41 7.42 -20.86
CA GLY A 342 -2.58 7.40 -22.32
C GLY A 342 -2.11 6.13 -23.00
N GLY A 343 -2.06 5.01 -22.29
CA GLY A 343 -1.80 3.67 -22.81
C GLY A 343 -0.45 3.07 -22.48
N THR A 344 0.38 3.78 -21.70
CA THR A 344 1.70 3.31 -21.29
C THR A 344 1.60 2.55 -19.97
N TYR A 345 2.06 1.31 -19.94
CA TYR A 345 2.20 0.51 -18.73
C TYR A 345 3.55 0.75 -18.07
N TYR A 346 3.52 1.19 -16.83
CA TYR A 346 4.69 1.29 -15.96
C TYR A 346 4.66 0.17 -14.94
N THR A 347 5.76 -0.57 -14.81
CA THR A 347 5.92 -1.51 -13.71
C THR A 347 5.93 -0.72 -12.38
N PRO A 348 5.00 -1.01 -11.45
CA PRO A 348 4.99 -0.33 -10.15
C PRO A 348 6.32 -0.50 -9.40
N ARG A 349 6.84 0.57 -8.82
CA ARG A 349 8.11 0.55 -8.10
C ARG A 349 8.01 1.24 -6.74
N PHE A 350 8.73 0.68 -5.77
CA PHE A 350 8.74 1.14 -4.38
C PHE A 350 10.09 1.70 -3.95
N VAL A 351 11.14 1.41 -4.71
CA VAL A 351 12.53 1.74 -4.36
C VAL A 351 13.20 2.46 -5.53
N ARG A 352 13.93 3.53 -5.24
CA ARG A 352 14.77 4.24 -6.22
C ARG A 352 16.19 3.69 -6.25
N GLY A 353 16.73 3.26 -5.10
CA GLY A 353 18.07 2.68 -5.02
C GLY A 353 18.64 2.70 -3.61
N VAL A 354 19.88 2.20 -3.49
CA VAL A 354 20.68 2.26 -2.27
C VAL A 354 21.45 3.57 -2.24
N THR A 355 21.50 4.23 -1.08
CA THR A 355 22.19 5.51 -0.87
C THR A 355 23.42 5.34 0.00
N ASP A 356 24.36 6.29 -0.10
CA ASP A 356 25.46 6.49 0.84
C ASP A 356 25.04 7.36 2.05
N ASP A 357 25.99 7.70 2.91
CA ASP A 357 25.87 8.57 4.08
C ASP A 357 25.45 10.01 3.73
N THR A 358 25.73 10.45 2.50
CA THR A 358 25.29 11.76 1.98
C THR A 358 23.91 11.74 1.36
N ARG A 359 23.22 10.59 1.40
CA ARG A 359 21.91 10.31 0.78
C ARG A 359 21.92 10.36 -0.75
N GLN A 360 23.10 10.23 -1.37
CA GLN A 360 23.20 10.10 -2.82
C GLN A 360 22.97 8.63 -3.21
N ILE A 361 22.21 8.40 -4.28
CA ILE A 361 22.00 7.05 -4.81
C ILE A 361 23.33 6.57 -5.40
N VAL A 362 23.88 5.52 -4.81
CA VAL A 362 25.12 4.87 -5.28
C VAL A 362 24.83 3.59 -6.06
N THR A 363 23.69 2.96 -5.79
CA THR A 363 23.21 1.79 -6.55
C THR A 363 21.75 2.02 -6.94
N PRO A 364 21.48 2.56 -8.15
CA PRO A 364 20.11 2.75 -8.61
C PRO A 364 19.44 1.39 -8.87
N LEU A 365 18.14 1.31 -8.58
CA LEU A 365 17.35 0.16 -8.99
C LEU A 365 17.21 0.14 -10.52
N GLN A 366 17.41 -1.02 -11.13
CA GLN A 366 17.10 -1.21 -12.54
C GLN A 366 15.58 -1.29 -12.74
N ILE A 367 15.05 -0.42 -13.58
CA ILE A 367 13.62 -0.30 -13.85
C ILE A 367 13.38 -0.85 -15.26
N PRO A 368 12.37 -1.72 -15.46
CA PRO A 368 11.93 -2.08 -16.80
C PRO A 368 11.50 -0.82 -17.58
N GLU A 369 11.81 -0.80 -18.88
CA GLU A 369 11.32 0.25 -19.76
C GLU A 369 9.79 0.24 -19.80
N PRO A 370 9.14 1.40 -19.84
CA PRO A 370 7.68 1.48 -19.98
C PRO A 370 7.22 0.85 -21.30
N GLU A 371 6.09 0.16 -21.26
CA GLU A 371 5.54 -0.54 -22.42
C GLU A 371 4.26 0.14 -22.90
N SER A 372 4.16 0.41 -24.23
CA SER A 372 2.90 0.87 -24.82
C SER A 372 1.99 -0.34 -25.02
N VAL A 373 0.94 -0.43 -24.20
CA VAL A 373 0.02 -1.59 -24.18
C VAL A 373 -1.37 -1.26 -24.72
N LEU A 374 -1.76 0.01 -24.76
CA LEU A 374 -2.97 0.49 -25.41
C LEU A 374 -2.63 1.54 -26.46
N ASP A 375 -3.46 1.62 -27.51
CA ASP A 375 -3.46 2.78 -28.39
C ASP A 375 -3.87 4.03 -27.63
N ALA A 376 -3.21 5.17 -27.92
CA ALA A 376 -3.46 6.43 -27.22
C ALA A 376 -4.90 6.93 -27.39
N ASP A 377 -5.54 6.68 -28.52
CA ASP A 377 -6.95 7.03 -28.74
C ASP A 377 -7.86 6.12 -27.91
N THR A 378 -7.57 4.83 -27.81
CA THR A 378 -8.28 3.89 -26.92
C THR A 378 -8.18 4.37 -25.48
N ALA A 379 -6.99 4.68 -24.99
CA ALA A 379 -6.78 5.17 -23.62
C ALA A 379 -7.53 6.48 -23.35
N ARG A 380 -7.48 7.42 -24.29
CA ARG A 380 -8.22 8.70 -24.20
C ARG A 380 -9.73 8.51 -24.10
N ILE A 381 -10.27 7.59 -24.89
CA ILE A 381 -11.70 7.26 -24.89
C ILE A 381 -12.10 6.58 -23.57
N LEU A 382 -11.30 5.62 -23.10
CA LEU A 382 -11.52 4.96 -21.82
C LEU A 382 -11.48 5.96 -20.65
N ARG A 383 -10.52 6.91 -20.63
CA ARG A 383 -10.49 7.99 -19.62
C ARG A 383 -11.81 8.75 -19.61
N SER A 384 -12.30 9.18 -20.79
CA SER A 384 -13.58 9.88 -20.90
C SER A 384 -14.76 9.05 -20.40
N MET A 385 -14.77 7.72 -20.65
CA MET A 385 -15.81 6.83 -20.11
C MET A 385 -15.72 6.66 -18.60
N LEU A 386 -14.50 6.56 -18.06
CA LEU A 386 -14.28 6.43 -16.61
C LEU A 386 -14.58 7.75 -15.88
N GLN A 387 -14.39 8.89 -16.52
CA GLN A 387 -14.85 10.17 -16.00
C GLN A 387 -16.39 10.20 -15.92
N SER A 388 -17.11 9.75 -16.96
CA SER A 388 -18.58 9.68 -16.91
C SER A 388 -19.11 8.69 -15.88
N VAL A 389 -18.37 7.66 -15.49
CA VAL A 389 -18.73 6.78 -14.35
C VAL A 389 -18.86 7.58 -13.05
N VAL A 390 -17.99 8.60 -12.86
CA VAL A 390 -17.99 9.46 -11.67
C VAL A 390 -19.03 10.57 -11.80
N GLU A 391 -19.17 11.18 -12.99
CA GLU A 391 -20.05 12.33 -13.20
C GLU A 391 -21.54 11.91 -13.34
N ASP A 392 -21.82 10.88 -14.11
CA ASP A 392 -23.18 10.48 -14.52
C ASP A 392 -23.58 9.08 -14.04
N GLY A 393 -22.61 8.29 -13.57
CA GLY A 393 -22.77 6.89 -13.22
C GLY A 393 -22.84 6.59 -11.73
N ILE A 394 -22.61 5.30 -11.40
CA ILE A 394 -22.64 4.77 -10.02
C ILE A 394 -21.39 5.14 -9.19
N GLY A 395 -20.44 5.84 -9.77
CA GLY A 395 -19.20 6.28 -9.11
C GLY A 395 -19.29 7.67 -8.48
N GLY A 396 -20.47 8.29 -8.39
CA GLY A 396 -20.63 9.69 -7.97
C GLY A 396 -20.02 10.04 -6.61
N ASP A 397 -19.95 9.10 -5.67
CA ASP A 397 -19.26 9.31 -4.39
C ASP A 397 -17.75 9.59 -4.54
N ALA A 398 -17.17 9.24 -5.68
CA ALA A 398 -15.74 9.48 -5.96
C ALA A 398 -15.46 10.90 -6.46
N ALA A 399 -16.47 11.74 -6.67
CA ALA A 399 -16.29 13.10 -7.15
C ALA A 399 -15.55 13.96 -6.12
N PRO A 400 -14.30 14.43 -6.41
CA PRO A 400 -13.61 15.40 -5.57
C PRO A 400 -14.24 16.79 -5.68
N GLN A 401 -13.88 17.68 -4.74
CA GLN A 401 -14.51 19.00 -4.64
C GLN A 401 -14.07 19.98 -5.73
N GLU A 402 -12.80 19.89 -6.17
CA GLU A 402 -12.19 20.98 -6.97
C GLU A 402 -11.98 20.60 -8.44
N GLN A 403 -11.63 19.36 -8.73
CA GLN A 403 -11.35 18.92 -10.10
C GLN A 403 -12.03 17.57 -10.34
N ALA A 404 -12.40 17.30 -11.60
CA ALA A 404 -12.99 16.03 -11.98
C ALA A 404 -12.01 14.86 -11.75
N ALA A 405 -12.58 13.68 -11.50
CA ALA A 405 -11.88 12.42 -11.44
C ALA A 405 -12.52 11.41 -12.39
N GLY A 406 -11.79 10.38 -12.74
CA GLY A 406 -12.33 9.22 -13.46
C GLY A 406 -12.01 7.93 -12.72
N GLY A 407 -12.86 6.92 -12.85
CA GLY A 407 -12.59 5.64 -12.18
C GLY A 407 -13.72 4.63 -12.29
N LYS A 408 -13.53 3.49 -11.62
CA LYS A 408 -14.48 2.38 -11.65
C LYS A 408 -14.71 1.82 -10.25
N THR A 409 -15.97 1.63 -9.90
CA THR A 409 -16.40 0.88 -8.73
C THR A 409 -16.31 -0.63 -8.96
N GLY A 410 -16.08 -1.39 -7.91
CA GLY A 410 -16.17 -2.84 -7.93
C GLY A 410 -16.77 -3.40 -6.66
N THR A 411 -17.55 -4.45 -6.81
CA THR A 411 -18.02 -5.28 -5.71
C THR A 411 -17.77 -6.73 -6.12
N ALA A 412 -17.09 -7.48 -5.26
CA ALA A 412 -16.74 -8.86 -5.54
C ALA A 412 -17.10 -9.76 -4.36
N GLN A 413 -17.60 -10.94 -4.67
CA GLN A 413 -17.86 -11.99 -3.71
C GLN A 413 -16.53 -12.58 -3.19
N THR A 414 -16.45 -12.82 -1.88
CA THR A 414 -15.26 -13.42 -1.26
C THR A 414 -15.43 -14.92 -1.02
N GLY A 415 -16.68 -15.41 -1.00
CA GLY A 415 -17.01 -16.74 -0.54
C GLY A 415 -16.86 -16.92 0.99
N GLN A 416 -16.59 -15.84 1.72
CA GLN A 416 -16.54 -15.83 3.18
C GLN A 416 -17.88 -15.33 3.74
N TYR A 417 -18.27 -15.87 4.87
CA TYR A 417 -19.56 -15.59 5.48
C TYR A 417 -19.41 -15.27 6.96
N THR A 418 -20.25 -14.39 7.46
CA THR A 418 -20.41 -14.16 8.90
C THR A 418 -21.04 -15.39 9.57
N GLU A 419 -21.03 -15.43 10.91
CA GLU A 419 -21.76 -16.47 11.67
C GLU A 419 -23.25 -16.50 11.34
N ARG A 420 -23.82 -15.38 10.90
CA ARG A 420 -25.22 -15.27 10.45
C ARG A 420 -25.45 -15.68 9.01
N ARG A 421 -24.41 -16.20 8.32
CA ARG A 421 -24.42 -16.59 6.90
C ARG A 421 -24.64 -15.42 5.93
N GLU A 422 -24.25 -14.21 6.32
CA GLU A 422 -24.22 -13.06 5.41
C GLU A 422 -22.87 -13.06 4.71
N GLU A 423 -22.85 -12.90 3.40
CA GLU A 423 -21.62 -12.95 2.61
C GLU A 423 -20.78 -11.68 2.80
N LEU A 424 -19.51 -11.83 3.08
CA LEU A 424 -18.55 -10.73 3.12
C LEU A 424 -18.09 -10.41 1.70
N LEU A 425 -18.02 -9.12 1.38
CA LEU A 425 -17.71 -8.64 0.04
C LEU A 425 -16.44 -7.81 0.04
N ASN A 426 -15.76 -7.79 -1.11
CA ASN A 426 -14.70 -6.84 -1.42
C ASN A 426 -15.31 -5.64 -2.13
N TYR A 427 -15.07 -4.43 -1.61
CA TYR A 427 -15.53 -3.19 -2.23
C TYR A 427 -14.33 -2.42 -2.76
N TRP A 428 -14.36 -2.14 -4.05
CA TRP A 428 -13.29 -1.48 -4.77
C TRP A 428 -13.71 -0.12 -5.29
N PHE A 429 -12.76 0.78 -5.34
CA PHE A 429 -12.73 1.88 -6.28
C PHE A 429 -11.29 2.07 -6.78
N SER A 430 -11.11 2.13 -8.08
CA SER A 430 -9.83 2.50 -8.69
C SER A 430 -10.08 3.60 -9.70
N GLY A 431 -9.25 4.65 -9.65
CA GLY A 431 -9.43 5.81 -10.49
C GLY A 431 -8.18 6.67 -10.57
N PHE A 432 -8.29 7.77 -11.29
CA PHE A 432 -7.22 8.74 -11.52
C PHE A 432 -7.69 10.16 -11.21
N TYR A 433 -6.76 11.01 -10.84
CA TYR A 433 -6.98 12.39 -10.46
C TYR A 433 -5.78 13.28 -10.82
N PRO A 434 -5.98 14.51 -11.36
CA PRO A 434 -7.22 15.01 -11.96
C PRO A 434 -7.62 14.24 -13.24
N ALA A 435 -8.88 14.36 -13.71
CA ALA A 435 -9.34 13.63 -14.90
C ALA A 435 -8.69 14.13 -16.20
N ASP A 436 -8.53 15.46 -16.34
CA ASP A 436 -8.01 16.07 -17.56
C ASP A 436 -6.50 15.82 -17.76
N THR A 437 -5.74 15.94 -16.68
CA THR A 437 -4.28 15.76 -16.66
C THR A 437 -3.91 14.87 -15.46
N PRO A 438 -4.10 13.54 -15.59
CA PRO A 438 -3.89 12.64 -14.48
C PRO A 438 -2.46 12.71 -13.92
N ARG A 439 -2.35 12.96 -12.62
CA ARG A 439 -1.10 12.95 -11.87
C ARG A 439 -1.03 11.76 -10.92
N TYR A 440 -2.17 11.37 -10.37
CA TYR A 440 -2.27 10.29 -9.40
C TYR A 440 -3.25 9.24 -9.87
N THR A 441 -2.85 7.99 -9.74
CA THR A 441 -3.75 6.83 -9.80
C THR A 441 -3.94 6.29 -8.40
N ILE A 442 -5.19 6.17 -7.96
CA ILE A 442 -5.54 5.82 -6.59
C ILE A 442 -6.45 4.60 -6.62
N THR A 443 -6.08 3.56 -5.87
CA THR A 443 -6.90 2.37 -5.68
C THR A 443 -7.24 2.18 -4.22
N VAL A 444 -8.52 1.99 -3.93
CA VAL A 444 -9.06 1.71 -2.61
C VAL A 444 -9.74 0.35 -2.65
N LEU A 445 -9.39 -0.52 -1.71
CA LEU A 445 -10.04 -1.79 -1.46
C LEU A 445 -10.48 -1.86 0.00
N GLN A 446 -11.74 -2.19 0.25
CA GLN A 446 -12.20 -2.69 1.55
C GLN A 446 -12.42 -4.20 1.44
N ASP A 447 -11.68 -4.95 2.25
CA ASP A 447 -11.52 -6.40 2.16
C ASP A 447 -12.45 -7.14 3.10
N GLY A 448 -13.36 -7.94 2.55
CA GLY A 448 -14.20 -8.85 3.30
C GLY A 448 -15.04 -8.16 4.37
N VAL A 449 -15.75 -7.09 4.00
CA VAL A 449 -16.66 -6.37 4.88
C VAL A 449 -18.11 -6.64 4.48
N LEU A 450 -19.03 -6.54 5.43
CA LEU A 450 -20.44 -6.77 5.15
C LEU A 450 -21.08 -5.56 4.48
N GLU A 451 -21.00 -4.41 5.14
CA GLU A 451 -21.52 -3.13 4.66
C GLU A 451 -20.61 -2.02 5.21
N PRO A 452 -19.77 -1.40 4.36
CA PRO A 452 -18.84 -0.38 4.82
C PRO A 452 -19.55 0.93 5.13
N GLU A 453 -19.12 1.63 6.19
CA GLU A 453 -19.68 2.94 6.57
C GLU A 453 -19.43 3.99 5.49
N TYR A 454 -18.25 3.96 4.87
CA TYR A 454 -17.88 4.81 3.73
C TYR A 454 -17.64 3.95 2.50
N SER A 455 -18.20 4.32 1.35
CA SER A 455 -17.90 3.63 0.10
C SER A 455 -16.43 3.81 -0.28
N SER A 456 -15.82 2.83 -0.97
CA SER A 456 -14.44 2.95 -1.47
C SER A 456 -14.29 4.15 -2.43
N ALA A 457 -15.36 4.55 -3.10
CA ALA A 457 -15.43 5.77 -3.92
C ALA A 457 -15.32 7.04 -3.06
N ALA A 458 -16.03 7.12 -1.94
CA ALA A 458 -15.95 8.26 -1.02
C ALA A 458 -14.55 8.37 -0.35
N ILE A 459 -13.91 7.23 -0.08
CA ILE A 459 -12.54 7.19 0.44
C ILE A 459 -11.56 7.73 -0.63
N PHE A 460 -11.70 7.31 -1.88
CA PHE A 460 -10.94 7.86 -3.01
C PHE A 460 -11.06 9.39 -3.09
N ALA A 461 -12.30 9.93 -3.02
CA ALA A 461 -12.53 11.37 -3.07
C ALA A 461 -11.83 12.12 -1.93
N ARG A 462 -11.78 11.54 -0.72
CA ARG A 462 -11.06 12.13 0.42
C ARG A 462 -9.55 12.19 0.18
N VAL A 463 -8.96 11.12 -0.36
CA VAL A 463 -7.55 11.09 -0.73
C VAL A 463 -7.27 12.12 -1.84
N ALA A 464 -8.08 12.16 -2.90
CA ALA A 464 -7.93 13.10 -4.01
C ALA A 464 -8.01 14.57 -3.55
N ASN A 465 -8.95 14.89 -2.65
CA ASN A 465 -9.06 16.22 -2.06
C ASN A 465 -7.82 16.60 -1.23
N GLY A 466 -7.28 15.66 -0.45
CA GLY A 466 -6.06 15.86 0.31
C GLY A 466 -4.85 16.12 -0.59
N LEU A 467 -4.68 15.34 -1.66
CA LEU A 467 -3.64 15.53 -2.67
C LEU A 467 -3.75 16.90 -3.35
N HIS A 468 -4.97 17.34 -3.68
CA HIS A 468 -5.19 18.68 -4.23
C HIS A 468 -4.69 19.80 -3.32
N VAL A 469 -4.95 19.69 -2.01
CA VAL A 469 -4.48 20.68 -1.02
C VAL A 469 -2.95 20.70 -0.95
N MET A 470 -2.30 19.52 -0.99
CA MET A 470 -0.84 19.40 -0.97
C MET A 470 -0.22 20.02 -2.23
N ASP A 471 -0.74 19.71 -3.42
CA ASP A 471 -0.27 20.27 -4.70
C ASP A 471 -0.34 21.80 -4.73
N ARG A 472 -1.39 22.37 -4.16
CA ARG A 472 -1.53 23.83 -4.06
C ARG A 472 -0.55 24.46 -3.08
N ALA A 473 -0.19 23.76 -2.01
CA ALA A 473 0.78 24.25 -1.04
C ALA A 473 2.21 24.25 -1.61
N GLU A 474 2.53 23.30 -2.49
CA GLU A 474 3.82 23.21 -3.17
C GLU A 474 3.95 24.19 -4.35
N SER A 475 2.82 24.62 -4.96
CA SER A 475 2.86 25.57 -6.06
C SER A 475 3.23 26.96 -5.54
N PRO A 476 4.31 27.62 -6.05
CA PRO A 476 4.66 28.97 -5.62
C PRO A 476 3.49 29.91 -5.91
N GLN A 477 2.96 30.57 -4.86
CA GLN A 477 1.97 31.63 -5.01
C GLN A 477 2.60 32.73 -5.87
N THR A 478 2.21 32.82 -7.12
CA THR A 478 2.50 33.99 -7.95
C THR A 478 1.80 35.16 -7.28
N PRO A 479 2.50 36.24 -6.86
CA PRO A 479 1.83 37.37 -6.24
C PRO A 479 0.86 37.95 -7.26
N GLU A 480 -0.43 37.79 -6.99
CA GLU A 480 -1.47 38.52 -7.74
C GLU A 480 -1.18 40.01 -7.61
N SER A 481 -0.99 40.63 -8.74
CA SER A 481 -0.66 42.05 -8.90
C SER A 481 -1.56 42.94 -8.03
N ALA A 482 -0.96 43.49 -7.00
CA ALA A 482 -1.43 44.76 -6.40
C ALA A 482 -1.27 45.87 -7.42
N ALA A 483 -2.16 45.93 -8.38
CA ALA A 483 -2.27 47.04 -9.32
C ALA A 483 -3.73 47.22 -9.70
N LYS A 484 -4.39 48.08 -8.90
CA LYS A 484 -5.39 49.08 -9.37
C LYS A 484 -6.11 49.68 -8.17
N THR A 485 -5.55 50.75 -7.61
CA THR A 485 -6.34 51.91 -7.23
C THR A 485 -5.36 53.08 -7.03
N SER A 486 -5.27 53.92 -8.01
CA SER A 486 -4.95 55.32 -7.91
C SER A 486 -5.95 56.08 -8.80
#